data_c50d15fb292779730ab71db8c46d998d
#
_entry.id   c50d15fb292779730ab71db8c46d998d
#
_cell.length_a   1.000
_cell.length_b   1.000
_cell.length_c   1.000
_cell.angle_alpha   90.00
_cell.angle_beta   90.00
_cell.angle_gamma   90.00
#
_symmetry.space_group_name_H-M   'P 1'
#
loop_
_entity.id
_entity.type
_entity.pdbx_description
1 polymer ?
#
loop_
_entity_poly.entity_id
_entity_poly.type
_entity_poly.pdbx_seq_one_letter_code
_entity_poly.pdbx_strand_id
1 'polypeptide(L)'
;MEESTPDFSLIVSNNDQAAAQALARGDFVQAYLLVHALIEALLRLFLSIPDGKDISFNDLIHKYRAYLEEEHYPIPTFIDELTQFNQRRNRLVRQLWRKGFSFTNRQTEDAARMAVMMYGLFIEWLETFDPEITRMGFRYDDGD
;
A
#
# COMPACT_ATOMS: atom_id res chain seq x y z
N MET A 1 11.92 -16.53 26.28
CA MET A 1 10.54 -16.27 25.89
C MET A 1 10.52 -15.53 24.57
N GLU A 2 9.77 -16.03 23.65
CA GLU A 2 9.68 -15.40 22.32
C GLU A 2 8.70 -14.25 22.33
N GLU A 3 9.02 -13.20 21.60
CA GLU A 3 8.08 -12.14 21.38
C GLU A 3 7.00 -12.62 20.42
N SER A 4 5.77 -12.34 20.78
CA SER A 4 4.65 -12.64 19.89
C SER A 4 4.62 -11.66 18.73
N THR A 5 4.31 -12.15 17.55
CA THR A 5 4.05 -11.27 16.41
C THR A 5 2.76 -10.49 16.70
N PRO A 6 2.76 -9.17 16.49
CA PRO A 6 1.54 -8.41 16.69
C PRO A 6 0.42 -8.94 15.80
N ASP A 7 -0.82 -8.76 16.28
CA ASP A 7 -1.99 -9.10 15.48
C ASP A 7 -1.96 -8.32 14.16
N PHE A 8 -2.42 -8.95 13.10
CA PHE A 8 -2.38 -8.34 11.76
C PHE A 8 -3.08 -6.98 11.74
N SER A 9 -4.27 -6.89 12.37
CA SER A 9 -5.00 -5.63 12.38
C SER A 9 -4.24 -4.55 13.14
N LEU A 10 -3.46 -4.90 14.15
CA LEU A 10 -2.64 -3.94 14.87
C LEU A 10 -1.45 -3.49 14.02
N ILE A 11 -0.88 -4.39 13.23
CA ILE A 11 0.20 -4.02 12.32
C ILE A 11 -0.33 -3.02 11.31
N VAL A 12 -1.47 -3.29 10.71
CA VAL A 12 -2.07 -2.40 9.72
C VAL A 12 -2.37 -1.05 10.34
N SER A 13 -2.98 -1.03 11.52
CA SER A 13 -3.33 0.21 12.19
C SER A 13 -2.09 1.02 12.54
N ASN A 14 -1.04 0.36 13.02
CA ASN A 14 0.21 1.03 13.35
C ASN A 14 0.84 1.67 12.12
N ASN A 15 0.88 0.94 11.01
CA ASN A 15 1.45 1.48 9.78
C ASN A 15 0.61 2.62 9.21
N ASP A 16 -0.70 2.52 9.33
CA ASP A 16 -1.61 3.57 8.86
C ASP A 16 -1.38 4.86 9.64
N GLN A 17 -1.28 4.77 10.96
CA GLN A 17 -1.02 5.93 11.80
C GLN A 17 0.35 6.53 11.50
N ALA A 18 1.36 5.66 11.34
CA ALA A 18 2.71 6.12 11.04
C ALA A 18 2.77 6.84 9.69
N ALA A 19 2.04 6.34 8.69
CA ALA A 19 2.00 6.97 7.38
C ALA A 19 1.36 8.36 7.47
N ALA A 20 0.24 8.47 8.18
CA ALA A 20 -0.44 9.75 8.34
C ALA A 20 0.45 10.77 9.06
N GLN A 21 1.14 10.33 10.11
CA GLN A 21 2.04 11.20 10.86
C GLN A 21 3.23 11.63 10.01
N ALA A 22 3.79 10.70 9.23
CA ALA A 22 4.90 11.02 8.36
C ALA A 22 4.49 12.06 7.32
N LEU A 23 3.32 11.89 6.73
CA LEU A 23 2.82 12.84 5.74
C LEU A 23 2.63 14.22 6.37
N ALA A 24 2.06 14.27 7.56
CA ALA A 24 1.76 15.52 8.24
C ALA A 24 3.02 16.31 8.58
N ARG A 25 4.12 15.62 8.92
CA ARG A 25 5.36 16.32 9.28
C ARG A 25 6.33 16.47 8.10
N GLY A 26 5.89 16.10 6.89
CA GLY A 26 6.71 16.30 5.70
C GLY A 26 7.75 15.23 5.44
N ASP A 27 7.61 14.07 6.07
CA ASP A 27 8.48 12.91 5.79
C ASP A 27 7.87 12.09 4.67
N PHE A 28 8.00 12.60 3.45
CA PHE A 28 7.28 12.05 2.30
C PHE A 28 7.82 10.69 1.87
N VAL A 29 9.13 10.50 1.98
CA VAL A 29 9.72 9.19 1.68
C VAL A 29 9.13 8.13 2.60
N GLN A 30 9.11 8.42 3.89
CA GLN A 30 8.59 7.47 4.88
C GLN A 30 7.11 7.20 4.64
N ALA A 31 6.34 8.27 4.38
CA ALA A 31 4.90 8.11 4.11
C ALA A 31 4.68 7.20 2.90
N TYR A 32 5.44 7.43 1.82
CA TYR A 32 5.29 6.62 0.61
C TYR A 32 5.60 5.15 0.86
N LEU A 33 6.71 4.88 1.55
CA LEU A 33 7.12 3.51 1.82
C LEU A 33 6.13 2.79 2.74
N LEU A 34 5.55 3.50 3.71
CA LEU A 34 4.54 2.92 4.57
C LEU A 34 3.25 2.61 3.82
N VAL A 35 2.84 3.51 2.92
CA VAL A 35 1.66 3.23 2.08
C VAL A 35 1.93 2.03 1.18
N HIS A 36 3.15 1.90 0.66
CA HIS A 36 3.50 0.75 -0.16
C HIS A 36 3.36 -0.55 0.64
N ALA A 37 3.84 -0.54 1.88
CA ALA A 37 3.70 -1.71 2.74
C ALA A 37 2.22 -2.02 3.03
N LEU A 38 1.41 -0.97 3.24
CA LEU A 38 -0.02 -1.14 3.49
C LEU A 38 -0.73 -1.73 2.28
N ILE A 39 -0.41 -1.25 1.07
CA ILE A 39 -1.05 -1.77 -0.14
C ILE A 39 -0.62 -3.21 -0.38
N GLU A 40 0.64 -3.53 -0.11
CA GLU A 40 1.08 -4.92 -0.23
C GLU A 40 0.30 -5.82 0.73
N ALA A 41 0.15 -5.40 1.98
CA ALA A 41 -0.61 -6.17 2.97
C ALA A 41 -2.07 -6.32 2.54
N LEU A 42 -2.65 -5.25 1.99
CA LEU A 42 -4.03 -5.27 1.52
C LEU A 42 -4.21 -6.27 0.38
N LEU A 43 -3.31 -6.27 -0.60
CA LEU A 43 -3.37 -7.21 -1.71
C LEU A 43 -3.21 -8.64 -1.22
N ARG A 44 -2.29 -8.89 -0.29
CA ARG A 44 -2.09 -10.22 0.26
C ARG A 44 -3.34 -10.72 0.97
N LEU A 45 -3.98 -9.84 1.73
CA LEU A 45 -5.22 -10.21 2.42
C LEU A 45 -6.33 -10.50 1.42
N PHE A 46 -6.54 -9.58 0.47
CA PHE A 46 -7.63 -9.71 -0.50
C PHE A 46 -7.47 -10.98 -1.35
N LEU A 47 -6.23 -11.30 -1.72
CA LEU A 47 -5.94 -12.45 -2.58
C LEU A 47 -5.71 -13.74 -1.77
N SER A 48 -5.82 -13.68 -0.46
CA SER A 48 -5.65 -14.83 0.44
C SER A 48 -4.29 -15.51 0.25
N ILE A 49 -3.24 -14.70 0.18
CA ILE A 49 -1.88 -15.23 0.07
C ILE A 49 -1.46 -15.76 1.45
N PRO A 50 -0.99 -17.02 1.54
CA PRO A 50 -0.58 -17.56 2.83
C PRO A 50 0.61 -16.81 3.43
N ASP A 51 0.65 -16.72 4.76
CA ASP A 51 1.79 -16.18 5.46
C ASP A 51 3.05 -16.93 5.08
N GLY A 52 4.14 -16.21 4.98
CA GLY A 52 5.42 -16.81 4.67
C GLY A 52 5.65 -17.09 3.21
N LYS A 53 4.64 -16.93 2.37
CA LYS A 53 4.85 -17.08 0.94
C LYS A 53 5.45 -15.82 0.38
N ASP A 54 6.62 -15.95 -0.22
CA ASP A 54 7.39 -14.81 -0.74
C ASP A 54 6.94 -14.50 -2.17
N ILE A 55 6.15 -13.46 -2.33
CA ILE A 55 5.62 -13.05 -3.63
C ILE A 55 5.97 -11.59 -3.82
N SER A 56 6.52 -11.23 -4.98
CA SER A 56 6.86 -9.85 -5.27
C SER A 56 5.61 -9.00 -5.46
N PHE A 57 5.77 -7.69 -5.33
CA PHE A 57 4.65 -6.77 -5.55
C PHE A 57 4.11 -6.90 -6.98
N ASN A 58 5.00 -7.05 -7.96
CA ASN A 58 4.56 -7.26 -9.35
C ASN A 58 3.71 -8.52 -9.49
N ASP A 59 4.12 -9.59 -8.81
CA ASP A 59 3.33 -10.83 -8.87
C ASP A 59 1.97 -10.65 -8.20
N LEU A 60 1.90 -9.85 -7.14
CA LEU A 60 0.61 -9.53 -6.53
C LEU A 60 -0.30 -8.78 -7.52
N ILE A 61 0.28 -7.84 -8.27
CA ILE A 61 -0.50 -7.12 -9.29
C ILE A 61 -1.02 -8.10 -10.34
N HIS A 62 -0.18 -9.05 -10.79
CA HIS A 62 -0.62 -10.04 -11.77
C HIS A 62 -1.74 -10.91 -11.22
N LYS A 63 -1.66 -11.31 -9.95
CA LYS A 63 -2.72 -12.11 -9.34
C LYS A 63 -4.00 -11.31 -9.19
N TYR A 64 -3.89 -10.05 -8.86
CA TYR A 64 -5.05 -9.17 -8.77
C TYR A 64 -5.71 -9.02 -10.15
N ARG A 65 -4.90 -8.85 -11.20
CA ARG A 65 -5.44 -8.77 -12.55
C ARG A 65 -6.18 -10.06 -12.94
N ALA A 66 -5.58 -11.21 -12.62
CA ALA A 66 -6.22 -12.49 -12.89
C ALA A 66 -7.55 -12.61 -12.17
N TYR A 67 -7.62 -12.12 -10.93
CA TYR A 67 -8.87 -12.10 -10.17
C TYR A 67 -9.93 -11.26 -10.88
N LEU A 68 -9.55 -10.05 -11.34
CA LEU A 68 -10.49 -9.20 -12.05
C LEU A 68 -11.01 -9.84 -13.31
N GLU A 69 -10.13 -10.51 -14.08
CA GLU A 69 -10.53 -11.19 -15.30
C GLU A 69 -11.48 -12.34 -15.01
N GLU A 70 -11.16 -13.13 -13.98
CA GLU A 70 -11.98 -14.27 -13.63
C GLU A 70 -13.38 -13.87 -13.19
N GLU A 71 -13.46 -12.75 -12.45
CA GLU A 71 -14.74 -12.25 -11.94
C GLU A 71 -15.44 -11.30 -12.89
N HIS A 72 -14.86 -11.09 -14.08
CA HIS A 72 -15.45 -10.23 -15.13
C HIS A 72 -15.59 -8.77 -14.72
N TYR A 73 -14.66 -8.28 -13.90
CA TYR A 73 -14.62 -6.87 -13.56
C TYR A 73 -13.81 -6.10 -14.60
N PRO A 74 -14.06 -4.80 -14.73
CA PRO A 74 -13.34 -3.98 -15.71
C PRO A 74 -11.83 -4.00 -15.46
N ILE A 75 -11.08 -4.05 -16.54
CA ILE A 75 -9.63 -3.88 -16.54
C ILE A 75 -9.38 -2.58 -17.28
N PRO A 76 -8.53 -1.67 -16.74
CA PRO A 76 -7.48 -1.93 -15.77
C PRO A 76 -7.76 -1.46 -14.34
N THR A 77 -8.93 -1.61 -13.78
CA THR A 77 -9.28 -1.09 -12.45
C THR A 77 -8.10 -1.17 -11.46
N PHE A 78 -7.45 -0.03 -11.24
CA PHE A 78 -6.27 0.15 -10.38
C PHE A 78 -4.99 -0.57 -10.84
N ILE A 79 -5.02 -1.34 -11.94
CA ILE A 79 -3.83 -2.07 -12.39
C ILE A 79 -2.72 -1.10 -12.79
N ASP A 80 -3.06 -0.08 -13.59
CA ASP A 80 -2.06 0.88 -14.03
C ASP A 80 -1.51 1.69 -12.87
N GLU A 81 -2.40 2.10 -11.98
CA GLU A 81 -2.00 2.88 -10.81
C GLU A 81 -1.06 2.07 -9.90
N LEU A 82 -1.38 0.82 -9.66
CA LEU A 82 -0.53 -0.04 -8.84
C LEU A 82 0.82 -0.27 -9.48
N THR A 83 0.82 -0.47 -10.81
CA THR A 83 2.06 -0.67 -11.54
C THR A 83 2.97 0.55 -11.45
N GLN A 84 2.41 1.75 -11.68
CA GLN A 84 3.18 2.98 -11.58
C GLN A 84 3.63 3.25 -10.16
N PHE A 85 2.78 2.94 -9.19
CA PHE A 85 3.09 3.10 -7.78
C PHE A 85 4.33 2.28 -7.41
N ASN A 86 4.37 1.03 -7.86
CA ASN A 86 5.52 0.17 -7.57
C ASN A 86 6.79 0.64 -8.29
N GLN A 87 6.64 1.12 -9.53
CA GLN A 87 7.79 1.66 -10.27
C GLN A 87 8.36 2.89 -9.58
N ARG A 88 7.50 3.77 -9.07
CA ARG A 88 7.94 4.95 -8.33
C ARG A 88 8.65 4.57 -7.04
N ARG A 89 8.16 3.56 -6.35
CA ARG A 89 8.82 3.07 -5.14
C ARG A 89 10.25 2.62 -5.45
N ASN A 90 10.43 1.91 -6.56
CA ASN A 90 11.75 1.43 -6.94
C ASN A 90 12.68 2.60 -7.29
N ARG A 91 12.16 3.62 -8.00
CA ARG A 91 12.94 4.82 -8.31
C ARG A 91 13.31 5.59 -7.05
N LEU A 92 12.36 5.70 -6.13
CA LEU A 92 12.59 6.40 -4.87
C LEU A 92 13.74 5.77 -4.10
N VAL A 93 13.77 4.45 -4.02
CA VAL A 93 14.82 3.74 -3.30
C VAL A 93 16.18 4.00 -3.96
N ARG A 94 16.22 3.96 -5.31
CA ARG A 94 17.46 4.27 -6.02
C ARG A 94 17.93 5.70 -5.78
N GLN A 95 17.01 6.66 -5.74
CA GLN A 95 17.37 8.05 -5.51
C GLN A 95 17.93 8.28 -4.12
N LEU A 96 17.49 7.49 -3.14
CA LEU A 96 18.00 7.65 -1.78
C LEU A 96 19.51 7.48 -1.72
N TRP A 97 20.04 6.46 -2.42
CA TRP A 97 21.49 6.25 -2.38
C TRP A 97 22.25 7.03 -3.45
N ARG A 98 21.55 7.55 -4.46
CA ARG A 98 22.20 8.37 -5.50
C ARG A 98 22.18 9.85 -5.16
N LYS A 99 21.11 10.34 -4.56
CA LYS A 99 20.88 11.77 -4.37
C LYS A 99 20.71 12.17 -2.90
N GLY A 100 20.56 11.19 -2.02
CA GLY A 100 20.40 11.44 -0.59
C GLY A 100 18.97 11.71 -0.18
N PHE A 101 18.76 11.72 1.13
CA PHE A 101 17.42 11.80 1.69
C PHE A 101 16.74 13.15 1.40
N SER A 102 17.46 14.26 1.65
CA SER A 102 16.81 15.58 1.54
C SER A 102 16.25 15.83 0.15
N PHE A 103 17.06 15.55 -0.88
CA PHE A 103 16.62 15.73 -2.25
C PHE A 103 15.45 14.82 -2.56
N THR A 104 15.59 13.54 -2.23
CA THR A 104 14.57 12.53 -2.54
C THR A 104 13.27 12.85 -1.83
N ASN A 105 13.35 13.29 -0.58
CA ASN A 105 12.16 13.61 0.19
C ASN A 105 11.37 14.75 -0.45
N ARG A 106 12.05 15.79 -0.91
CA ARG A 106 11.37 16.91 -1.58
C ARG A 106 10.71 16.45 -2.88
N GLN A 107 11.38 15.58 -3.62
CA GLN A 107 10.85 15.08 -4.89
C GLN A 107 9.68 14.12 -4.71
N THR A 108 9.49 13.60 -3.52
CA THR A 108 8.48 12.57 -3.27
C THR A 108 7.14 13.15 -2.78
N GLU A 109 7.07 14.45 -2.52
CA GLU A 109 5.87 15.02 -1.90
C GLU A 109 4.60 14.70 -2.68
N ASP A 110 4.55 15.03 -3.97
CA ASP A 110 3.34 14.82 -4.75
C ASP A 110 2.99 13.33 -4.84
N ALA A 111 4.02 12.50 -5.04
CA ALA A 111 3.81 11.06 -5.13
C ALA A 111 3.26 10.48 -3.82
N ALA A 112 3.74 10.99 -2.68
CA ALA A 112 3.26 10.52 -1.38
C ALA A 112 1.79 10.89 -1.18
N ARG A 113 1.43 12.12 -1.53
CA ARG A 113 0.03 12.55 -1.38
C ARG A 113 -0.89 11.77 -2.29
N MET A 114 -0.45 11.51 -3.53
CA MET A 114 -1.23 10.69 -4.46
C MET A 114 -1.35 9.26 -3.98
N ALA A 115 -0.28 8.72 -3.38
CA ALA A 115 -0.29 7.35 -2.87
C ALA A 115 -1.32 7.19 -1.76
N VAL A 116 -1.39 8.16 -0.84
CA VAL A 116 -2.36 8.11 0.25
C VAL A 116 -3.79 8.16 -0.31
N MET A 117 -4.02 9.02 -1.32
CA MET A 117 -5.33 9.10 -1.94
C MET A 117 -5.71 7.80 -2.64
N MET A 118 -4.76 7.24 -3.41
CA MET A 118 -5.01 5.98 -4.12
C MET A 118 -5.29 4.85 -3.15
N TYR A 119 -4.55 4.80 -2.04
CA TYR A 119 -4.74 3.78 -1.02
C TYR A 119 -6.18 3.80 -0.50
N GLY A 120 -6.69 4.99 -0.16
CA GLY A 120 -8.05 5.11 0.32
C GLY A 120 -9.09 4.66 -0.70
N LEU A 121 -8.90 5.07 -1.96
CA LEU A 121 -9.82 4.68 -3.03
C LEU A 121 -9.75 3.17 -3.30
N PHE A 122 -8.57 2.60 -3.20
CA PHE A 122 -8.41 1.17 -3.43
C PHE A 122 -9.09 0.34 -2.33
N ILE A 123 -8.96 0.78 -1.08
CA ILE A 123 -9.67 0.12 0.04
C ILE A 123 -11.17 0.17 -0.22
N GLU A 124 -11.69 1.35 -0.58
CA GLU A 124 -13.11 1.52 -0.82
C GLU A 124 -13.61 0.59 -1.93
N TRP A 125 -12.81 0.45 -2.98
CA TRP A 125 -13.13 -0.46 -4.08
C TRP A 125 -13.17 -1.91 -3.62
N LEU A 126 -12.12 -2.36 -2.92
CA LEU A 126 -12.03 -3.75 -2.50
C LEU A 126 -13.06 -4.10 -1.43
N GLU A 127 -13.43 -3.15 -0.59
CA GLU A 127 -14.41 -3.37 0.46
C GLU A 127 -15.77 -3.75 -0.11
N THR A 128 -16.08 -3.31 -1.33
CA THR A 128 -17.35 -3.66 -1.95
C THR A 128 -17.47 -5.17 -2.18
N PHE A 129 -16.35 -5.87 -2.26
CA PHE A 129 -16.34 -7.31 -2.47
C PHE A 129 -15.99 -8.10 -1.21
N ASP A 130 -15.30 -7.46 -0.26
CA ASP A 130 -14.84 -8.14 0.94
C ASP A 130 -14.92 -7.19 2.14
N PRO A 131 -16.06 -7.18 2.87
CA PRO A 131 -16.21 -6.26 4.01
C PRO A 131 -15.25 -6.51 5.16
N GLU A 132 -14.57 -7.66 5.18
CA GLU A 132 -13.60 -7.95 6.24
C GLU A 132 -12.39 -7.03 6.19
N ILE A 133 -12.16 -6.38 5.05
CA ILE A 133 -10.97 -5.53 4.87
C ILE A 133 -10.91 -4.44 5.94
N THR A 134 -12.01 -3.73 6.17
CA THR A 134 -12.02 -2.67 7.16
C THR A 134 -11.92 -3.21 8.57
N ARG A 135 -12.39 -4.42 8.80
CA ARG A 135 -12.26 -5.06 10.11
C ARG A 135 -10.81 -5.42 10.42
N MET A 136 -10.00 -5.61 9.38
CA MET A 136 -8.59 -5.93 9.58
C MET A 136 -7.71 -4.69 9.70
N GLY A 137 -8.31 -3.51 9.82
CA GLY A 137 -7.59 -2.29 10.11
C GLY A 137 -7.38 -1.35 8.96
N PHE A 138 -7.69 -1.75 7.73
CA PHE A 138 -7.56 -0.88 6.58
C PHE A 138 -8.68 0.17 6.59
N ARG A 139 -8.30 1.43 6.41
CA ARG A 139 -9.25 2.53 6.46
C ARG A 139 -9.11 3.42 5.26
N TYR A 140 -10.23 3.76 4.66
CA TYR A 140 -10.26 4.68 3.53
C TYR A 140 -10.82 6.04 3.93
N ASP A 141 -11.38 6.14 5.11
CA ASP A 141 -11.99 7.38 5.56
C ASP A 141 -11.21 7.92 6.73
N ASP A 142 -10.62 9.07 6.54
CA ASP A 142 -9.91 9.71 7.61
C ASP A 142 -10.68 10.91 8.09
N GLY A 143 -11.87 11.03 7.68
CA GLY A 143 -12.66 12.22 7.86
C GLY A 143 -13.11 12.46 9.22
N ASP A 144 -12.91 11.59 10.07
CA ASP A 144 -13.34 11.90 11.32
C ASP A 144 -12.49 11.69 12.31
#